data_dc1aca9525c65ad93b5451c918ca442a
#
_entry.id   dc1aca9525c65ad93b5451c918ca442a
#
_cell.length_a   1.000
_cell.length_b   1.000
_cell.length_c   1.000
_cell.angle_alpha   90.00
_cell.angle_beta   90.00
_cell.angle_gamma   90.00
#
_symmetry.space_group_name_H-M   'P 1'
#
loop_
_entity.id
_entity.type
_entity.pdbx_description
1 polymer ?
#
loop_
_entity_poly.entity_id
_entity_poly.type
_entity_poly.pdbx_seq_one_letter_code
_entity_poly.pdbx_strand_id
1 'polypeptide(L)'
;MWKWTRLMLIGFVVWTAGCSLLTPKFERPTLSVASVEMVRGNLFQQNLLVTFDIQNPNDRALPVTSLHAELNVGGDKFASGVTNRSFVVPAHGATQFDMTITANMAMVLLKLGQKSGQHPDSIDYDMTGAASIDLPFMRDLPFHQTGSFPLRLSH
;
A
#
# COMPACT_ATOMS: atom_id res chain seq x y z
N MET A 1 10.68 25.11 -59.25
CA MET A 1 9.84 25.41 -58.09
C MET A 1 9.31 24.16 -57.37
N TRP A 2 9.25 22.99 -57.97
CA TRP A 2 8.66 21.75 -57.36
C TRP A 2 9.60 21.02 -56.40
N LYS A 3 10.89 21.17 -56.45
CA LYS A 3 11.85 20.47 -55.62
C LYS A 3 12.02 21.08 -54.22
N TRP A 4 11.70 22.34 -54.04
CA TRP A 4 11.85 23.03 -52.72
C TRP A 4 10.68 22.82 -51.78
N THR A 5 9.49 22.57 -52.32
CA THR A 5 8.29 22.24 -51.50
C THR A 5 8.37 20.85 -50.88
N ARG A 6 9.09 19.90 -51.47
CA ARG A 6 9.27 18.54 -50.88
C ARG A 6 10.25 18.53 -49.72
N LEU A 7 11.25 19.40 -49.68
CA LEU A 7 12.20 19.54 -48.58
C LEU A 7 11.59 20.22 -47.36
N MET A 8 10.65 21.14 -47.55
CA MET A 8 9.93 21.77 -46.44
C MET A 8 8.94 20.85 -45.72
N LEU A 9 8.31 19.92 -46.47
CA LEU A 9 7.38 18.94 -45.92
C LEU A 9 8.08 17.86 -45.06
N ILE A 10 9.33 17.50 -45.39
CA ILE A 10 10.09 16.52 -44.63
C ILE A 10 10.61 17.11 -43.31
N GLY A 11 10.94 18.42 -43.25
CA GLY A 11 11.37 19.10 -42.02
C GLY A 11 10.27 19.26 -40.98
N PHE A 12 8.99 19.31 -41.38
CA PHE A 12 7.87 19.49 -40.47
C PHE A 12 7.42 18.20 -39.78
N VAL A 13 7.66 17.04 -40.39
CA VAL A 13 7.27 15.71 -39.83
C VAL A 13 8.19 15.25 -38.74
N VAL A 14 9.45 15.70 -38.70
CA VAL A 14 10.45 15.29 -37.68
C VAL A 14 10.26 16.00 -36.33
N TRP A 15 9.51 17.11 -36.30
CA TRP A 15 9.34 17.89 -35.04
C TRP A 15 8.17 17.42 -34.16
N THR A 16 7.34 16.52 -34.64
CA THR A 16 6.20 16.01 -33.85
C THR A 16 6.45 14.71 -33.10
N ALA A 17 7.61 14.08 -33.26
CA ALA A 17 7.93 12.78 -32.67
C ALA A 17 8.60 12.85 -31.27
N GLY A 18 8.79 14.04 -30.69
CA GLY A 18 9.66 14.24 -29.52
C GLY A 18 9.02 14.27 -28.14
N CYS A 19 7.69 14.20 -28.01
CA CYS A 19 7.03 14.48 -26.71
C CYS A 19 6.46 13.27 -25.95
N SER A 20 6.66 12.04 -26.41
CA SER A 20 6.02 10.86 -25.78
C SER A 20 6.88 10.10 -24.77
N LEU A 21 8.10 10.53 -24.47
CA LEU A 21 9.04 9.75 -23.63
C LEU A 21 9.27 10.30 -22.22
N LEU A 22 8.55 11.31 -21.76
CA LEU A 22 8.78 11.97 -20.48
C LEU A 22 7.58 11.93 -19.52
N THR A 23 6.76 10.90 -19.56
CA THR A 23 5.87 10.65 -18.43
C THR A 23 6.69 9.99 -17.31
N PRO A 24 6.97 10.67 -16.19
CA PRO A 24 7.65 10.06 -15.08
C PRO A 24 6.80 8.86 -14.62
N LYS A 25 7.33 7.67 -14.79
CA LYS A 25 6.69 6.44 -14.38
C LYS A 25 6.68 6.42 -12.85
N PHE A 26 5.54 6.66 -12.23
CA PHE A 26 5.40 6.53 -10.80
C PHE A 26 5.50 5.03 -10.43
N GLU A 27 6.46 4.71 -9.60
CA GLU A 27 6.65 3.37 -9.05
C GLU A 27 5.98 3.27 -7.68
N ARG A 28 5.32 2.16 -7.42
CA ARG A 28 4.62 1.96 -6.15
C ARG A 28 5.63 1.86 -5.00
N PRO A 29 5.45 2.63 -3.92
CA PRO A 29 6.25 2.46 -2.71
C PRO A 29 6.10 1.07 -2.12
N THR A 30 7.17 0.57 -1.52
CA THR A 30 7.18 -0.71 -0.82
C THR A 30 6.89 -0.47 0.66
N LEU A 31 5.95 -1.24 1.21
CA LEU A 31 5.56 -1.19 2.61
C LEU A 31 5.92 -2.51 3.29
N SER A 32 6.54 -2.44 4.46
CA SER A 32 6.84 -3.60 5.31
C SER A 32 6.57 -3.30 6.77
N VAL A 33 6.31 -4.34 7.57
CA VAL A 33 6.10 -4.22 9.00
C VAL A 33 7.46 -4.31 9.71
N ALA A 34 7.80 -3.28 10.48
CA ALA A 34 9.02 -3.24 11.29
C ALA A 34 8.80 -3.81 12.70
N SER A 35 7.69 -3.44 13.36
CA SER A 35 7.33 -3.97 14.68
C SER A 35 5.83 -3.99 14.91
N VAL A 36 5.39 -4.83 15.85
CA VAL A 36 4.01 -4.91 16.33
C VAL A 36 4.02 -4.96 17.83
N GLU A 37 3.37 -4.01 18.47
CA GLU A 37 3.22 -3.93 19.93
C GLU A 37 1.76 -3.96 20.32
N MET A 38 1.42 -4.74 21.34
CA MET A 38 0.09 -4.76 21.92
C MET A 38 -0.03 -3.63 22.93
N VAL A 39 -0.91 -2.66 22.67
CA VAL A 39 -1.08 -1.48 23.55
C VAL A 39 -2.20 -1.70 24.56
N ARG A 40 -3.36 -2.13 24.11
CA ARG A 40 -4.56 -2.39 24.92
C ARG A 40 -5.44 -3.40 24.23
N GLY A 41 -6.21 -4.16 25.00
CA GLY A 41 -7.21 -5.04 24.43
C GLY A 41 -8.00 -5.80 25.48
N ASN A 42 -9.02 -6.48 25.00
CA ASN A 42 -9.77 -7.50 25.72
C ASN A 42 -9.78 -8.77 24.87
N LEU A 43 -10.48 -9.80 25.29
CA LEU A 43 -10.53 -11.09 24.59
C LEU A 43 -11.09 -10.99 23.16
N PHE A 44 -11.85 -9.92 22.86
CA PHE A 44 -12.55 -9.76 21.59
C PHE A 44 -11.92 -8.71 20.68
N GLN A 45 -11.34 -7.66 21.25
CA GLN A 45 -10.71 -6.57 20.53
C GLN A 45 -9.31 -6.29 21.07
N GLN A 46 -8.34 -6.23 20.17
CA GLN A 46 -6.95 -5.88 20.47
C GLN A 46 -6.58 -4.61 19.74
N ASN A 47 -5.94 -3.68 20.44
CA ASN A 47 -5.34 -2.50 19.84
C ASN A 47 -3.84 -2.73 19.75
N LEU A 48 -3.34 -2.72 18.53
CA LEU A 48 -1.95 -2.93 18.19
C LEU A 48 -1.35 -1.62 17.71
N LEU A 49 -0.18 -1.28 18.18
CA LEU A 49 0.66 -0.26 17.57
C LEU A 49 1.60 -0.97 16.61
N VAL A 50 1.43 -0.68 15.33
CA VAL A 50 2.25 -1.28 14.28
C VAL A 50 3.13 -0.20 13.68
N THR A 51 4.43 -0.42 13.71
CA THR A 51 5.42 0.42 13.03
C THR A 51 5.67 -0.16 11.64
N PHE A 52 5.52 0.66 10.63
CA PHE A 52 5.77 0.33 9.24
C PHE A 52 7.00 1.04 8.72
N ASP A 53 7.76 0.34 7.88
CA ASP A 53 8.76 0.92 7.00
C ASP A 53 8.17 1.14 5.62
N ILE A 54 8.27 2.35 5.10
CA ILE A 54 7.90 2.67 3.73
C ILE A 54 9.12 3.14 2.94
N GLN A 55 9.35 2.54 1.77
CA GLN A 55 10.42 2.90 0.85
C GLN A 55 9.82 3.50 -0.41
N ASN A 56 10.35 4.64 -0.82
CA ASN A 56 9.94 5.37 -2.00
C ASN A 56 10.99 5.22 -3.10
N PRO A 57 10.72 4.46 -4.18
CA PRO A 57 11.64 4.32 -5.30
C PRO A 57 11.66 5.52 -6.25
N ASN A 58 10.73 6.47 -6.07
CA ASN A 58 10.55 7.59 -6.97
C ASN A 58 11.56 8.72 -6.70
N ASP A 59 11.82 9.52 -7.71
CA ASP A 59 12.65 10.72 -7.66
C ASP A 59 11.99 11.94 -6.99
N ARG A 60 10.75 11.76 -6.48
CA ARG A 60 9.97 12.76 -5.75
C ARG A 60 9.66 12.28 -4.35
N ALA A 61 9.74 13.20 -3.40
CA ALA A 61 9.25 12.96 -2.04
C ALA A 61 7.72 12.77 -2.04
N LEU A 62 7.23 11.93 -1.14
CA LEU A 62 5.80 11.64 -0.96
C LEU A 62 5.34 12.24 0.38
N PRO A 63 4.69 13.40 0.39
CA PRO A 63 4.07 13.97 1.58
C PRO A 63 2.74 13.24 1.84
N VAL A 64 2.74 12.31 2.80
CA VAL A 64 1.56 11.56 3.22
C VAL A 64 0.87 12.31 4.34
N THR A 65 -0.40 12.65 4.15
CA THR A 65 -1.22 13.35 5.15
C THR A 65 -2.01 12.41 6.03
N SER A 66 -2.47 11.31 5.47
CA SER A 66 -3.16 10.24 6.21
C SER A 66 -3.02 8.91 5.46
N LEU A 67 -3.18 7.82 6.21
CA LEU A 67 -3.22 6.48 5.65
C LEU A 67 -4.27 5.69 6.40
N HIS A 68 -5.13 4.97 5.66
CA HIS A 68 -6.03 4.00 6.24
C HIS A 68 -5.82 2.64 5.58
N ALA A 69 -5.99 1.58 6.37
CA ALA A 69 -5.89 0.20 5.91
C ALA A 69 -6.95 -0.67 6.57
N GLU A 70 -7.45 -1.62 5.80
CA GLU A 70 -8.32 -2.70 6.27
C GLU A 70 -7.72 -4.04 5.89
N LEU A 71 -7.72 -4.96 6.84
CA LEU A 71 -7.29 -6.33 6.66
C LEU A 71 -8.49 -7.25 6.81
N ASN A 72 -8.78 -7.98 5.75
CA ASN A 72 -9.81 -9.00 5.74
C ASN A 72 -9.15 -10.39 5.78
N VAL A 73 -9.75 -11.30 6.52
CA VAL A 73 -9.30 -12.70 6.64
C VAL A 73 -10.47 -13.61 6.33
N GLY A 74 -10.32 -14.41 5.27
CA GLY A 74 -11.38 -15.31 4.81
C GLY A 74 -12.69 -14.60 4.46
N GLY A 75 -12.59 -13.38 3.91
CA GLY A 75 -13.73 -12.56 3.48
C GLY A 75 -14.34 -11.65 4.55
N ASP A 76 -13.92 -11.75 5.83
CA ASP A 76 -14.43 -10.92 6.90
C ASP A 76 -13.37 -9.92 7.40
N LYS A 77 -13.82 -8.73 7.79
CA LYS A 77 -12.96 -7.69 8.34
C LYS A 77 -12.35 -8.15 9.67
N PHE A 78 -11.06 -8.35 9.65
CA PHE A 78 -10.28 -8.77 10.82
C PHE A 78 -9.70 -7.57 11.56
N ALA A 79 -9.12 -6.61 10.82
CA ALA A 79 -8.46 -5.47 11.42
C ALA A 79 -8.63 -4.21 10.57
N SER A 80 -8.54 -3.06 11.19
CA SER A 80 -8.45 -1.79 10.50
C SER A 80 -7.59 -0.81 11.27
N GLY A 81 -6.90 0.05 10.54
CA GLY A 81 -6.03 1.05 11.10
C GLY A 81 -6.11 2.38 10.35
N VAL A 82 -5.85 3.44 11.08
CA VAL A 82 -5.75 4.80 10.56
C VAL A 82 -4.56 5.49 11.20
N THR A 83 -3.78 6.22 10.41
CA THR A 83 -2.86 7.23 10.90
C THR A 83 -3.25 8.59 10.34
N ASN A 84 -3.46 9.56 11.23
CA ASN A 84 -3.71 10.96 10.86
C ASN A 84 -2.47 11.84 11.08
N ARG A 85 -1.35 11.24 11.44
CA ARG A 85 -0.08 11.93 11.56
C ARG A 85 0.56 12.02 10.19
N SER A 86 0.75 13.23 9.68
CA SER A 86 1.45 13.46 8.42
C SER A 86 2.94 13.13 8.55
N PHE A 87 3.49 12.58 7.49
CA PHE A 87 4.92 12.30 7.36
C PHE A 87 5.36 12.45 5.90
N VAL A 88 6.65 12.55 5.67
CA VAL A 88 7.22 12.64 4.32
C VAL A 88 8.13 11.46 4.09
N VAL A 89 7.94 10.78 2.97
CA VAL A 89 8.88 9.76 2.49
C VAL A 89 9.81 10.43 1.48
N PRO A 90 11.12 10.55 1.78
CA PRO A 90 12.07 11.21 0.88
C PRO A 90 12.13 10.53 -0.49
N ALA A 91 12.55 11.28 -1.52
CA ALA A 91 12.87 10.70 -2.81
C ALA A 91 14.01 9.67 -2.66
N HIS A 92 13.86 8.50 -3.27
CA HIS A 92 14.80 7.37 -3.18
C HIS A 92 15.17 7.00 -1.73
N GLY A 93 14.26 7.27 -0.78
CA GLY A 93 14.50 7.10 0.65
C GLY A 93 13.42 6.28 1.34
N ALA A 94 13.58 6.13 2.65
CA ALA A 94 12.66 5.41 3.51
C ALA A 94 12.27 6.25 4.72
N THR A 95 11.11 5.92 5.30
CA THR A 95 10.60 6.54 6.53
C THR A 95 9.82 5.49 7.32
N GLN A 96 9.87 5.59 8.65
CA GLN A 96 9.02 4.82 9.54
C GLN A 96 7.82 5.65 9.99
N PHE A 97 6.68 4.99 10.12
CA PHE A 97 5.48 5.59 10.69
C PHE A 97 4.69 4.56 11.50
N ASP A 98 3.96 5.06 12.50
CA ASP A 98 3.14 4.25 13.39
C ASP A 98 1.68 4.32 13.00
N MET A 99 0.99 3.19 13.09
CA MET A 99 -0.45 3.08 12.89
C MET A 99 -1.07 2.31 14.05
N THR A 100 -2.12 2.86 14.63
CA THR A 100 -2.95 2.10 15.57
C THR A 100 -3.92 1.23 14.80
N ILE A 101 -3.84 -0.07 15.01
CA ILE A 101 -4.68 -1.08 14.38
C ILE A 101 -5.60 -1.70 15.42
N THR A 102 -6.91 -1.71 15.16
CA THR A 102 -7.88 -2.43 15.96
C THR A 102 -8.19 -3.77 15.28
N ALA A 103 -7.86 -4.87 15.96
CA ALA A 103 -8.09 -6.22 15.49
C ALA A 103 -9.27 -6.88 16.23
N ASN A 104 -10.14 -7.57 15.50
CA ASN A 104 -11.27 -8.31 16.04
C ASN A 104 -10.91 -9.79 16.22
N MET A 105 -10.53 -10.16 17.43
CA MET A 105 -10.14 -11.53 17.75
C MET A 105 -11.34 -12.49 17.82
N ALA A 106 -12.56 -12.00 18.05
CA ALA A 106 -13.74 -12.83 18.08
C ALA A 106 -13.98 -13.57 16.75
N MET A 107 -13.69 -12.90 15.63
CA MET A 107 -13.80 -13.48 14.30
C MET A 107 -12.82 -14.63 14.10
N VAL A 108 -11.59 -14.49 14.60
CA VAL A 108 -10.57 -15.54 14.54
C VAL A 108 -11.01 -16.75 15.33
N LEU A 109 -11.49 -16.55 16.57
CA LEU A 109 -11.97 -17.63 17.43
C LEU A 109 -13.17 -18.36 16.84
N LEU A 110 -14.13 -17.63 16.25
CA LEU A 110 -15.28 -18.22 15.55
C LEU A 110 -14.85 -19.07 14.35
N LYS A 111 -13.94 -18.57 13.53
CA LYS A 111 -13.46 -19.31 12.34
C LYS A 111 -12.62 -20.52 12.71
N LEU A 112 -11.80 -20.45 13.73
CA LEU A 112 -11.06 -21.59 14.26
C LEU A 112 -11.99 -22.66 14.85
N GLY A 113 -13.07 -22.23 15.53
CA GLY A 113 -14.08 -23.13 16.09
C GLY A 113 -14.96 -23.84 15.03
N GLN A 114 -15.23 -23.19 13.90
CA GLN A 114 -16.05 -23.75 12.82
C GLN A 114 -15.29 -24.77 11.94
N LYS A 115 -13.96 -24.71 11.90
CA LYS A 115 -13.10 -25.62 11.12
C LYS A 115 -12.58 -26.79 11.95
N SER A 116 -13.37 -27.31 12.88
CA SER A 116 -13.03 -28.54 13.63
C SER A 116 -12.87 -29.74 12.68
N GLY A 117 -11.65 -29.96 12.18
CA GLY A 117 -11.31 -31.10 11.31
C GLY A 117 -10.29 -30.86 10.23
N GLN A 118 -10.04 -29.61 9.84
CA GLN A 118 -8.97 -29.26 8.91
C GLN A 118 -8.21 -28.08 9.51
N HIS A 119 -6.98 -28.30 9.94
CA HIS A 119 -6.06 -27.20 10.29
C HIS A 119 -5.57 -26.61 8.96
N PRO A 120 -5.96 -25.40 8.61
CA PRO A 120 -5.42 -24.81 7.41
C PRO A 120 -3.94 -24.54 7.65
N ASP A 121 -3.07 -24.97 6.74
CA ASP A 121 -1.62 -24.71 6.81
C ASP A 121 -1.31 -23.23 6.64
N SER A 122 -2.26 -22.45 6.14
CA SER A 122 -2.15 -21.01 5.94
C SER A 122 -3.50 -20.30 6.07
N ILE A 123 -3.44 -19.01 6.41
CA ILE A 123 -4.60 -18.12 6.42
C ILE A 123 -4.40 -17.08 5.32
N ASP A 124 -5.32 -17.05 4.37
CA ASP A 124 -5.33 -16.04 3.33
C ASP A 124 -5.85 -14.70 3.85
N TYR A 125 -5.18 -13.64 3.45
CA TYR A 125 -5.58 -12.27 3.77
C TYR A 125 -5.72 -11.41 2.53
N ASP A 126 -6.58 -10.41 2.65
CA ASP A 126 -6.79 -9.33 1.69
C ASP A 126 -6.64 -8.01 2.43
N MET A 127 -5.69 -7.19 2.03
CA MET A 127 -5.43 -5.88 2.61
C MET A 127 -5.74 -4.80 1.59
N THR A 128 -6.66 -3.93 1.94
CA THR A 128 -7.04 -2.76 1.13
C THR A 128 -6.83 -1.47 1.92
N GLY A 129 -6.59 -0.39 1.21
CA GLY A 129 -6.43 0.90 1.86
C GLY A 129 -6.15 2.02 0.87
N ALA A 130 -5.94 3.21 1.40
CA ALA A 130 -5.47 4.35 0.63
C ALA A 130 -4.59 5.27 1.47
N ALA A 131 -3.59 5.84 0.83
CA ALA A 131 -2.77 6.90 1.37
C ALA A 131 -3.19 8.22 0.72
N SER A 132 -3.53 9.23 1.52
CA SER A 132 -3.77 10.58 1.03
C SER A 132 -2.43 11.30 0.92
N ILE A 133 -2.14 11.80 -0.27
CA ILE A 133 -0.88 12.44 -0.61
C ILE A 133 -1.14 13.89 -1.00
N ASP A 134 -0.37 14.81 -0.43
CA ASP A 134 -0.45 16.24 -0.76
C ASP A 134 0.45 16.56 -1.96
N LEU A 135 0.00 16.17 -3.14
CA LEU A 135 0.62 16.51 -4.42
C LEU A 135 -0.42 17.14 -5.36
N PRO A 136 -0.03 18.10 -6.24
CA PRO A 136 -0.96 18.89 -7.06
C PRO A 136 -1.94 18.10 -7.93
N PHE A 137 -1.59 16.87 -8.31
CA PHE A 137 -2.40 16.04 -9.22
C PHE A 137 -2.69 14.63 -8.67
N MET A 138 -2.33 14.36 -7.42
CA MET A 138 -2.49 13.04 -6.81
C MET A 138 -2.93 13.23 -5.36
N ARG A 139 -4.19 12.94 -5.06
CA ARG A 139 -4.74 13.10 -3.69
C ARG A 139 -4.79 11.79 -2.92
N ASP A 140 -5.23 10.73 -3.58
CA ASP A 140 -5.39 9.42 -2.96
C ASP A 140 -4.70 8.35 -3.79
N LEU A 141 -3.85 7.58 -3.13
CA LEU A 141 -3.16 6.43 -3.69
C LEU A 141 -3.75 5.16 -3.09
N PRO A 142 -4.68 4.50 -3.76
CA PRO A 142 -5.25 3.25 -3.28
C PRO A 142 -4.22 2.13 -3.41
N PHE A 143 -4.24 1.20 -2.45
CA PHE A 143 -3.47 -0.03 -2.52
C PHE A 143 -4.35 -1.23 -2.20
N HIS A 144 -3.98 -2.35 -2.79
CA HIS A 144 -4.60 -3.65 -2.55
C HIS A 144 -3.50 -4.70 -2.59
N GLN A 145 -3.43 -5.52 -1.56
CA GLN A 145 -2.45 -6.60 -1.43
C GLN A 145 -3.12 -7.84 -0.87
N THR A 146 -2.90 -8.97 -1.52
CA THR A 146 -3.33 -10.29 -1.04
C THR A 146 -2.11 -11.13 -0.69
N GLY A 147 -2.28 -12.04 0.23
CA GLY A 147 -1.22 -12.96 0.63
C GLY A 147 -1.74 -14.03 1.58
N SER A 148 -0.83 -14.83 2.10
CA SER A 148 -1.15 -15.86 3.08
C SER A 148 -0.12 -15.89 4.21
N PHE A 149 -0.57 -16.10 5.44
CA PHE A 149 0.26 -16.35 6.60
C PHE A 149 0.32 -17.85 6.90
N PRO A 150 1.50 -18.47 6.91
CA PRO A 150 1.64 -19.85 7.31
C PRO A 150 1.36 -20.00 8.82
N LEU A 151 0.45 -20.89 9.18
CA LEU A 151 0.20 -21.27 10.57
C LEU A 151 1.20 -22.34 10.97
N ARG A 152 2.32 -21.95 11.58
CA ARG A 152 3.24 -22.88 12.21
C ARG A 152 2.84 -23.06 13.67
N LEU A 153 2.15 -24.13 13.98
CA LEU A 153 2.00 -24.58 15.37
C LEU A 153 3.33 -25.24 15.75
N SER A 154 4.16 -24.52 16.53
CA SER A 154 5.33 -25.16 17.13
C SER A 154 4.84 -26.13 18.19
N HIS A 155 5.11 -27.39 17.97
CA HIS A 155 4.98 -28.46 18.98
C HIS A 155 6.14 -28.42 19.95
#